data_2872e823640528f6f1f9a09d6b1c6bee
#
_entry.id   2872e823640528f6f1f9a09d6b1c6bee
#
_cell.length_a   1.000
_cell.length_b   1.000
_cell.length_c   1.000
_cell.angle_alpha   90.00
_cell.angle_beta   90.00
_cell.angle_gamma   90.00
#
_symmetry.space_group_name_H-M   'P 1'
#
loop_
_entity.id
_entity.type
_entity.pdbx_description
1 polymer ?
#
loop_
_entity_poly.entity_id
_entity_poly.type
_entity_poly.pdbx_seq_one_letter_code
_entity_poly.pdbx_strand_id
1 'polypeptide(L)' 'MILALLKKLNEDGRMNEIDLVLANEDYRKALFRQYNIAQ' A
#
# COMPACT_ATOMS: atom_id res chain seq x y z
N MET A 1 -2.70 -8.25 2.16
CA MET A 1 -2.34 -8.02 3.57
C MET A 1 -1.50 -6.76 3.70
N ILE A 2 -1.80 -5.95 4.72
CA ILE A 2 -1.19 -4.61 4.85
C ILE A 2 0.33 -4.66 4.98
N LEU A 3 0.88 -5.65 5.69
CA LEU A 3 2.33 -5.74 5.85
C LEU A 3 3.04 -5.98 4.52
N ALA A 4 2.44 -6.78 3.64
CA ALA A 4 3.01 -7.00 2.32
C ALA A 4 2.99 -5.70 1.49
N LEU A 5 1.93 -4.92 1.62
CA LEU A 5 1.84 -3.63 0.94
C LEU A 5 2.91 -2.66 1.43
N LEU A 6 3.10 -2.58 2.75
CA LEU A 6 4.10 -1.69 3.32
C LEU A 6 5.51 -2.08 2.86
N LYS A 7 5.78 -3.38 2.78
CA LYS A 7 7.06 -3.85 2.27
C LYS A 7 7.28 -3.40 0.83
N LYS A 8 6.26 -3.52 -0.01
CA LYS A 8 6.37 -3.09 -1.41
C LYS A 8 6.59 -1.59 -1.52
N LEU A 9 5.89 -0.81 -0.71
CA LEU A 9 6.08 0.65 -0.70
C LEU A 9 7.50 1.00 -0.30
N ASN A 10 8.05 0.31 0.68
CA ASN A 10 9.43 0.54 1.09
C ASN A 10 10.41 0.22 -0.04
N GLU A 11 10.21 -0.91 -0.71
CA GLU A 11 11.08 -1.33 -1.81
C GLU A 11 11.04 -0.35 -2.98
N ASP A 12 9.89 0.28 -3.20
CA ASP A 12 9.69 1.22 -4.32
C ASP A 12 10.01 2.67 -3.96
N GLY A 13 10.48 2.93 -2.74
CA GLY A 13 10.79 4.27 -2.29
C GLY A 13 9.54 5.13 -2.09
N ARG A 14 8.42 4.49 -1.73
CA ARG A 14 7.12 5.16 -1.60
C ARG A 14 6.63 5.24 -0.16
N MET A 15 7.55 5.24 0.81
CA MET A 15 7.15 5.30 2.23
C MET A 15 6.41 6.58 2.58
N ASN A 16 6.59 7.64 1.78
CA ASN A 16 5.85 8.88 1.97
C ASN A 16 4.34 8.72 1.76
N GLU A 17 3.90 7.59 1.19
CA GLU A 17 2.47 7.33 0.97
C GLU A 17 1.82 6.56 2.10
N ILE A 18 2.57 6.20 3.14
CA ILE A 18 2.03 5.38 4.24
C ILE A 18 0.85 6.06 4.93
N ASP A 19 0.96 7.36 5.22
CA ASP A 19 -0.13 8.07 5.90
C ASP A 19 -1.42 7.99 5.08
N LEU A 20 -1.30 8.17 3.77
CA LEU A 20 -2.45 8.11 2.89
C LEU A 20 -3.03 6.70 2.82
N VAL A 21 -2.16 5.68 2.76
CA VAL A 21 -2.59 4.28 2.75
C VAL A 21 -3.38 3.95 4.01
N LEU A 22 -2.93 4.42 5.16
CA LEU A 22 -3.59 4.11 6.42
C LEU A 22 -4.89 4.89 6.61
N ALA A 23 -4.96 6.12 6.08
CA ALA A 23 -6.09 7.00 6.29
C ALA A 23 -7.19 6.87 5.23
N ASN A 24 -6.85 6.38 4.03
CA ASN A 24 -7.80 6.34 2.91
C ASN A 24 -7.97 4.92 2.41
N GLU A 25 -9.15 4.35 2.68
CA GLU A 25 -9.43 2.96 2.32
C GLU A 25 -9.40 2.74 0.81
N ASP A 26 -9.95 3.67 0.05
CA ASP A 26 -10.01 3.52 -1.41
C ASP A 26 -8.62 3.55 -2.02
N TYR A 27 -7.75 4.43 -1.53
CA TYR A 27 -6.38 4.49 -1.99
C TYR A 27 -5.64 3.19 -1.67
N ARG A 28 -5.82 2.69 -0.44
CA ARG A 28 -5.21 1.43 -0.02
C ARG A 28 -5.64 0.27 -0.91
N LYS A 29 -6.94 0.17 -1.19
CA LYS A 29 -7.46 -0.89 -2.05
C LYS A 29 -6.89 -0.80 -3.47
N ALA A 30 -6.75 0.41 -3.99
CA ALA A 30 -6.14 0.60 -5.31
C ALA A 30 -4.71 0.10 -5.35
N LEU A 31 -3.94 0.35 -4.28
CA LEU A 31 -2.57 -0.12 -4.21
C LEU A 31 -2.48 -1.63 -4.07
N PHE A 32 -3.40 -2.25 -3.31
CA PHE A 32 -3.44 -3.71 -3.26
C PHE A 32 -3.62 -4.31 -4.66
N ARG A 33 -4.49 -3.71 -5.46
CA ARG A 33 -4.70 -4.17 -6.85
C ARG A 33 -3.47 -3.90 -7.70
N GLN A 34 -2.85 -2.72 -7.54
CA GLN A 34 -1.68 -2.34 -8.32
C GLN A 34 -0.53 -3.32 -8.11
N TYR A 35 -0.32 -3.75 -6.87
CA TYR A 35 0.75 -4.68 -6.53
C TYR A 35 0.31 -6.15 -6.59
N ASN A 36 -0.95 -6.39 -6.93
CA ASN A 36 -1.49 -7.75 -7.02
C ASN A 36 -1.34 -8.51 -5.70
N ILE A 37 -1.66 -7.84 -4.61
CA ILE A 37 -1.58 -8.41 -3.27
C ILE A 37 -2.99 -8.73 -2.77
N ALA A 38 -3.18 -9.93 -2.22
CA ALA A 38 -4.46 -10.31 -1.65
C ALA A 38 -4.74 -9.48 -0.40
N GLN A 39 -5.98 -9.02 -0.26
CA GLN A 39 -6.41 -8.30 0.91
C GLN A 39 -6.86 -9.28 1.98
#